data_63115ec4139bd46f847a577a78248992
#
_entry.id   63115ec4139bd46f847a577a78248992
#
_cell.length_a   1.000
_cell.length_b   1.000
_cell.length_c   1.000
_cell.angle_alpha   90.00
_cell.angle_beta   90.00
_cell.angle_gamma   90.00
#
_symmetry.space_group_name_H-M   'P 1'
#
loop_
_entity.id
_entity.type
_entity.pdbx_description
1 polymer ?
#
loop_
_entity_poly.entity_id
_entity_poly.type
_entity_poly.pdbx_seq_one_letter_code
_entity_poly.pdbx_strand_id
1 'polypeptide(L)'
;MAENLNQSHAFIGKGKIFMTPITGAVRGKPFWVGVASALSFAHSVEDEKELVEHHSGTNQVWDVSAGTKKTTVSLTIQERRLEAMRAALQATVETVATGSVVAEEHAVDAVGDIAFLKHSNVTVTTVTDSGSVALVEGTDYKIDKQYGRIEILKAGLTGIKVGYTYGEATVMKPMTDNVDFYELRIDGMNTVGQKDKQIVTAYRVKLNPSDAYDLINDDFAEMQIEGTALFDEARNAAYEIKTI
;
A
#
# COMPACT_ATOMS: atom_id res chain seq x y z
N MET A 1 25.91 14.20 36.14
CA MET A 1 27.04 14.02 35.21
C MET A 1 27.14 15.29 34.37
N ALA A 2 28.32 15.92 34.28
CA ALA A 2 28.48 17.11 33.44
C ALA A 2 28.39 16.68 31.96
N GLU A 3 27.52 17.33 31.20
CA GLU A 3 27.36 17.11 29.78
C GLU A 3 28.65 17.54 29.06
N ASN A 4 29.18 16.68 28.18
CA ASN A 4 30.39 17.00 27.43
C ASN A 4 30.00 17.90 26.24
N LEU A 5 30.15 19.19 26.37
CA LEU A 5 29.77 20.23 25.41
C LEU A 5 30.42 20.08 24.02
N ASN A 6 31.45 19.23 23.87
CA ASN A 6 32.13 18.96 22.60
C ASN A 6 31.55 17.74 21.87
N GLN A 7 30.52 17.08 22.39
CA GLN A 7 29.93 15.91 21.76
C GLN A 7 28.77 16.32 20.85
N SER A 8 28.84 15.95 19.57
CA SER A 8 27.76 16.24 18.62
C SER A 8 26.56 15.34 18.86
N HIS A 9 25.40 15.95 19.06
CA HIS A 9 24.10 15.28 19.14
C HIS A 9 23.32 15.36 17.82
N ALA A 10 24.01 15.62 16.70
CA ALA A 10 23.39 15.62 15.38
C ALA A 10 22.77 14.24 15.08
N PHE A 11 21.65 14.26 14.37
CA PHE A 11 20.88 13.06 14.06
C PHE A 11 20.57 12.94 12.57
N ILE A 12 20.97 11.83 11.95
CA ILE A 12 20.52 11.40 10.63
C ILE A 12 20.03 9.96 10.78
N GLY A 13 18.71 9.80 10.84
CA GLY A 13 18.07 8.51 11.05
C GLY A 13 18.08 7.65 9.79
N LYS A 14 18.42 6.37 9.95
CA LYS A 14 18.20 5.30 8.97
C LYS A 14 17.70 4.06 9.70
N GLY A 15 16.99 3.17 9.00
CA GLY A 15 16.51 1.95 9.67
C GLY A 15 15.63 1.09 8.79
N LYS A 16 15.23 -0.05 9.35
CA LYS A 16 14.25 -0.95 8.76
C LYS A 16 12.91 -0.79 9.46
N ILE A 17 11.85 -0.76 8.69
CA ILE A 17 10.49 -0.61 9.19
C ILE A 17 9.75 -1.92 8.96
N PHE A 18 9.17 -2.44 10.05
CA PHE A 18 8.36 -3.66 10.05
C PHE A 18 6.93 -3.32 10.44
N MET A 19 5.98 -3.95 9.77
CA MET A 19 4.56 -3.86 10.11
C MET A 19 4.02 -5.24 10.44
N THR A 20 3.17 -5.31 11.47
CA THR A 20 2.49 -6.53 11.89
C THR A 20 0.99 -6.27 11.85
N PRO A 21 0.20 -6.96 11.00
CA PRO A 21 -1.24 -6.79 10.97
C PRO A 21 -1.89 -7.37 12.24
N ILE A 22 -2.92 -6.70 12.73
CA ILE A 22 -3.70 -7.10 13.90
C ILE A 22 -5.18 -7.10 13.51
N THR A 23 -5.83 -8.27 13.64
CA THR A 23 -7.27 -8.42 13.40
C THR A 23 -7.91 -9.01 14.65
N GLY A 24 -8.78 -8.23 15.29
CA GLY A 24 -9.30 -8.56 16.63
C GLY A 24 -8.17 -8.68 17.66
N ALA A 25 -8.05 -9.84 18.27
CA ALA A 25 -6.97 -10.16 19.22
C ALA A 25 -5.79 -10.91 18.58
N VAL A 26 -5.84 -11.21 17.28
CA VAL A 26 -4.83 -12.03 16.60
C VAL A 26 -3.78 -11.12 15.95
N ARG A 27 -2.51 -11.36 16.29
CA ARG A 27 -1.36 -10.75 15.62
C ARG A 27 -0.91 -11.65 14.47
N GLY A 28 -0.79 -11.09 13.28
CA GLY A 28 -0.24 -11.74 12.11
C GLY A 28 1.29 -11.83 12.15
N LYS A 29 1.89 -12.18 11.03
CA LYS A 29 3.33 -12.21 10.86
C LYS A 29 3.87 -10.82 10.54
N PRO A 30 4.97 -10.38 11.18
CA PRO A 30 5.63 -9.14 10.81
C PRO A 30 6.22 -9.25 9.39
N PHE A 31 6.13 -8.18 8.64
CA PHE A 31 6.77 -8.06 7.33
C PHE A 31 7.56 -6.75 7.24
N TRP A 32 8.64 -6.76 6.46
CA TRP A 32 9.41 -5.57 6.15
C TRP A 32 8.72 -4.79 5.03
N VAL A 33 8.49 -3.49 5.23
CA VAL A 33 7.77 -2.64 4.26
C VAL A 33 8.58 -2.33 2.99
N GLY A 34 9.90 -2.55 3.01
CA GLY A 34 10.80 -2.18 1.93
C GLY A 34 11.60 -0.92 2.24
N VAL A 35 12.18 -0.33 1.20
CA VAL A 35 12.90 0.94 1.31
C VAL A 35 11.90 2.07 1.52
N ALA A 36 12.12 2.85 2.58
CA ALA A 36 11.34 4.03 2.92
C ALA A 36 12.21 5.28 2.81
N SER A 37 11.65 6.35 2.25
CA SER A 37 12.32 7.65 2.15
C SER A 37 12.05 8.52 3.38
N ALA A 38 10.90 8.37 4.03
CA ALA A 38 10.51 9.12 5.20
C ALA A 38 9.63 8.31 6.17
N LEU A 39 9.79 8.59 7.45
CA LEU A 39 8.89 8.17 8.52
C LEU A 39 8.85 9.27 9.58
N SER A 40 7.68 9.69 9.95
CA SER A 40 7.48 10.71 10.99
C SER A 40 6.32 10.36 11.94
N PHE A 41 6.45 10.82 13.17
CA PHE A 41 5.40 10.85 14.17
C PHE A 41 5.09 12.31 14.47
N ALA A 42 3.90 12.77 14.11
CA ALA A 42 3.42 14.11 14.40
C ALA A 42 2.45 14.07 15.59
N HIS A 43 2.54 15.07 16.45
CA HIS A 43 1.72 15.17 17.65
C HIS A 43 0.87 16.43 17.58
N SER A 44 -0.41 16.30 17.93
CA SER A 44 -1.33 17.42 18.08
C SER A 44 -2.14 17.27 19.35
N VAL A 45 -2.62 18.39 19.85
CA VAL A 45 -3.64 18.46 20.89
C VAL A 45 -4.86 19.11 20.25
N GLU A 46 -5.98 18.42 20.30
CA GLU A 46 -7.23 18.85 19.71
C GLU A 46 -8.26 19.12 20.82
N ASP A 47 -9.26 19.97 20.52
CA ASP A 47 -10.37 20.26 21.42
C ASP A 47 -9.98 20.92 22.78
N GLU A 48 -8.89 21.69 22.79
CA GLU A 48 -8.58 22.54 23.94
C GLU A 48 -9.66 23.63 24.10
N LYS A 49 -10.07 23.89 25.33
CA LYS A 49 -11.00 24.96 25.66
C LYS A 49 -10.30 25.98 26.55
N GLU A 50 -10.37 27.23 26.14
CA GLU A 50 -9.84 28.35 26.89
C GLU A 50 -10.91 28.95 27.81
N LEU A 51 -10.56 29.15 29.06
CA LEU A 51 -11.33 29.98 29.97
C LEU A 51 -10.76 31.39 29.93
N VAL A 52 -11.54 32.32 29.44
CA VAL A 52 -11.13 33.73 29.36
C VAL A 52 -11.69 34.46 30.59
N GLU A 53 -10.84 35.23 31.25
CA GLU A 53 -11.27 36.11 32.33
C GLU A 53 -12.03 37.31 31.78
N HIS A 54 -13.09 37.72 32.46
CA HIS A 54 -13.94 38.85 32.06
C HIS A 54 -14.03 39.93 33.15
N HIS A 55 -13.25 39.84 34.21
CA HIS A 55 -13.36 40.73 35.37
C HIS A 55 -12.37 41.91 35.35
N SER A 56 -11.24 41.78 34.65
CA SER A 56 -10.24 42.86 34.56
C SER A 56 -10.47 43.82 33.38
N GLY A 57 -11.34 43.44 32.42
CA GLY A 57 -11.56 44.15 31.16
C GLY A 57 -10.47 43.95 30.11
N THR A 58 -9.45 43.11 30.38
CA THR A 58 -8.38 42.80 29.43
C THR A 58 -8.67 41.54 28.60
N ASN A 59 -9.66 40.69 29.02
CA ASN A 59 -10.06 39.46 28.35
C ASN A 59 -8.90 38.54 28.06
N GLN A 60 -8.07 38.29 29.04
CA GLN A 60 -6.92 37.38 28.91
C GLN A 60 -7.35 35.92 29.18
N VAL A 61 -6.62 34.96 28.59
CA VAL A 61 -6.83 33.54 28.87
C VAL A 61 -6.41 33.28 30.32
N TRP A 62 -7.36 32.79 31.14
CA TRP A 62 -7.17 32.49 32.55
C TRP A 62 -6.73 31.06 32.79
N ASP A 63 -7.31 30.13 32.01
CA ASP A 63 -7.00 28.69 32.10
C ASP A 63 -7.27 27.99 30.77
N VAL A 64 -6.63 26.83 30.56
CA VAL A 64 -6.81 26.03 29.35
C VAL A 64 -7.08 24.58 29.76
N SER A 65 -8.18 24.00 29.24
CA SER A 65 -8.48 22.60 29.49
C SER A 65 -7.51 21.69 28.74
N ALA A 66 -7.22 20.52 29.30
CA ALA A 66 -6.47 19.49 28.60
C ALA A 66 -7.30 18.97 27.40
N GLY A 67 -6.77 19.12 26.22
CA GLY A 67 -7.37 18.58 24.99
C GLY A 67 -7.03 17.11 24.74
N THR A 68 -7.54 16.57 23.65
CA THR A 68 -7.26 15.22 23.19
C THR A 68 -5.88 15.14 22.51
N LYS A 69 -4.97 14.34 23.08
CA LYS A 69 -3.64 14.13 22.47
C LYS A 69 -3.75 13.13 21.32
N LYS A 70 -3.28 13.51 20.15
CA LYS A 70 -3.28 12.69 18.94
C LYS A 70 -1.87 12.52 18.39
N THR A 71 -1.54 11.31 17.98
CA THR A 71 -0.28 11.01 17.31
C THR A 71 -0.57 10.45 15.91
N THR A 72 -0.12 11.17 14.89
CA THR A 72 -0.24 10.74 13.49
C THR A 72 1.08 10.17 13.03
N VAL A 73 1.03 9.07 12.29
CA VAL A 73 2.18 8.42 11.67
C VAL A 73 2.10 8.63 10.18
N SER A 74 3.19 9.10 9.56
CA SER A 74 3.31 9.20 8.11
C SER A 74 4.57 8.48 7.66
N LEU A 75 4.41 7.57 6.71
CA LEU A 75 5.44 6.71 6.15
C LEU A 75 5.40 6.80 4.63
N THR A 76 6.54 7.13 3.99
CA THR A 76 6.69 7.11 2.53
C THR A 76 7.59 5.96 2.13
N ILE A 77 7.08 5.05 1.31
CA ILE A 77 7.80 3.89 0.80
C ILE A 77 8.09 4.03 -0.69
N GLN A 78 9.26 3.54 -1.13
CA GLN A 78 9.74 3.60 -2.51
C GLN A 78 9.79 2.21 -3.18
N GLU A 79 9.44 1.15 -2.46
CA GLU A 79 9.34 -0.21 -3.00
C GLU A 79 7.90 -0.71 -2.98
N ARG A 80 7.51 -1.39 -4.06
CA ARG A 80 6.18 -2.01 -4.19
C ARG A 80 6.22 -3.47 -3.77
N ARG A 81 6.36 -3.73 -2.47
CA ARG A 81 6.23 -5.07 -1.90
C ARG A 81 4.77 -5.43 -1.71
N LEU A 82 4.39 -6.67 -2.02
CA LEU A 82 3.00 -7.13 -1.98
C LEU A 82 2.32 -6.81 -0.64
N GLU A 83 2.96 -7.15 0.48
CA GLU A 83 2.39 -6.92 1.81
C GLU A 83 2.31 -5.43 2.18
N ALA A 84 3.29 -4.62 1.77
CA ALA A 84 3.27 -3.18 1.98
C ALA A 84 2.18 -2.51 1.13
N MET A 85 2.03 -2.91 -0.13
CA MET A 85 0.94 -2.47 -1.00
C MET A 85 -0.43 -2.87 -0.46
N ARG A 86 -0.54 -4.11 0.04
CA ARG A 86 -1.75 -4.60 0.69
C ARG A 86 -2.16 -3.72 1.85
N ALA A 87 -1.20 -3.38 2.73
CA ALA A 87 -1.45 -2.51 3.88
C ALA A 87 -1.82 -1.08 3.47
N ALA A 88 -1.08 -0.49 2.51
CA ALA A 88 -1.31 0.87 2.02
C ALA A 88 -2.65 1.03 1.31
N LEU A 89 -3.04 0.06 0.50
CA LEU A 89 -4.28 0.10 -0.27
C LEU A 89 -5.46 -0.55 0.48
N GLN A 90 -5.24 -1.05 1.71
CA GLN A 90 -6.23 -1.84 2.46
C GLN A 90 -6.87 -2.91 1.59
N ALA A 91 -6.02 -3.72 0.95
CA ALA A 91 -6.43 -4.63 -0.10
C ALA A 91 -6.45 -6.09 0.35
N THR A 92 -7.42 -6.86 -0.14
CA THR A 92 -7.35 -8.32 -0.13
C THR A 92 -6.53 -8.83 -1.31
N VAL A 93 -5.82 -9.92 -1.11
CA VAL A 93 -4.98 -10.56 -2.12
C VAL A 93 -5.50 -11.97 -2.36
N GLU A 94 -5.78 -12.28 -3.61
CA GLU A 94 -6.23 -13.58 -4.07
C GLU A 94 -5.24 -14.15 -5.09
N THR A 95 -4.95 -15.44 -4.99
CA THR A 95 -4.18 -16.16 -6.00
C THR A 95 -5.13 -16.88 -6.94
N VAL A 96 -5.08 -16.55 -8.22
CA VAL A 96 -5.77 -17.29 -9.29
C VAL A 96 -4.85 -18.42 -9.73
N ALA A 97 -5.24 -19.65 -9.45
CA ALA A 97 -4.46 -20.83 -9.85
C ALA A 97 -4.47 -21.01 -11.37
N THR A 98 -3.49 -21.75 -11.90
CA THR A 98 -3.41 -22.14 -13.31
C THR A 98 -4.68 -22.88 -13.74
N GLY A 99 -5.10 -22.66 -14.98
CA GLY A 99 -6.31 -23.30 -15.49
C GLY A 99 -6.43 -23.23 -17.02
N SER A 100 -7.59 -23.60 -17.53
CA SER A 100 -7.91 -23.55 -18.96
C SER A 100 -9.32 -23.03 -19.20
N VAL A 101 -9.48 -22.34 -20.32
CA VAL A 101 -10.76 -21.90 -20.89
C VAL A 101 -10.92 -22.55 -22.25
N VAL A 102 -12.05 -23.16 -22.51
CA VAL A 102 -12.28 -23.91 -23.77
C VAL A 102 -12.68 -22.96 -24.90
N ALA A 103 -13.55 -22.00 -24.61
CA ALA A 103 -14.03 -21.02 -25.61
C ALA A 103 -14.53 -19.77 -24.88
N GLU A 104 -13.73 -18.73 -24.83
CA GLU A 104 -14.13 -17.41 -24.37
C GLU A 104 -14.60 -16.60 -25.58
N GLU A 105 -15.82 -16.08 -25.53
CA GLU A 105 -16.43 -15.38 -26.64
C GLU A 105 -16.20 -13.87 -26.53
N HIS A 106 -15.77 -13.24 -27.63
CA HIS A 106 -15.61 -11.80 -27.75
C HIS A 106 -16.30 -11.28 -29.00
N ALA A 107 -17.06 -10.21 -28.85
CA ALA A 107 -17.61 -9.48 -29.98
C ALA A 107 -16.50 -8.64 -30.63
N VAL A 108 -16.33 -8.78 -31.92
CA VAL A 108 -15.39 -8.00 -32.76
C VAL A 108 -16.05 -7.84 -34.13
N ASP A 109 -15.91 -6.68 -34.75
CA ASP A 109 -16.56 -6.38 -36.02
C ASP A 109 -15.65 -5.67 -37.06
N ALA A 110 -14.53 -5.14 -36.61
CA ALA A 110 -13.61 -4.38 -37.42
C ALA A 110 -12.14 -4.83 -37.30
N VAL A 111 -11.35 -4.52 -38.30
CA VAL A 111 -9.88 -4.61 -38.23
C VAL A 111 -9.38 -3.55 -37.26
N GLY A 112 -8.49 -3.96 -36.37
CA GLY A 112 -7.97 -3.14 -35.27
C GLY A 112 -8.74 -3.27 -33.96
N ASP A 113 -9.85 -3.99 -33.94
CA ASP A 113 -10.55 -4.27 -32.69
C ASP A 113 -9.67 -5.07 -31.72
N ILE A 114 -9.82 -4.73 -30.43
CA ILE A 114 -9.05 -5.35 -29.36
C ILE A 114 -9.99 -6.13 -28.44
N ALA A 115 -9.71 -7.41 -28.27
CA ALA A 115 -10.35 -8.27 -27.29
C ALA A 115 -9.41 -8.52 -26.12
N PHE A 116 -9.89 -8.37 -24.87
CA PHE A 116 -9.15 -8.68 -23.67
C PHE A 116 -9.66 -9.99 -23.07
N LEU A 117 -8.78 -10.98 -23.01
CA LEU A 117 -9.07 -12.25 -22.34
C LEU A 117 -9.18 -12.04 -20.83
N LYS A 118 -10.00 -12.84 -20.19
CA LYS A 118 -10.19 -12.79 -18.72
C LYS A 118 -8.91 -13.04 -17.93
N HIS A 119 -7.96 -13.79 -18.50
CA HIS A 119 -6.72 -14.18 -17.83
C HIS A 119 -5.50 -13.66 -18.60
N SER A 120 -4.38 -13.54 -17.90
CA SER A 120 -3.05 -13.19 -18.42
C SER A 120 -2.14 -14.42 -18.46
N ASN A 121 -0.91 -14.26 -19.00
CA ASN A 121 0.05 -15.36 -19.17
C ASN A 121 -0.57 -16.55 -19.90
N VAL A 122 -1.23 -16.28 -21.04
CA VAL A 122 -2.01 -17.27 -21.77
C VAL A 122 -1.18 -18.04 -22.79
N THR A 123 -1.52 -19.32 -22.95
CA THR A 123 -1.09 -20.14 -24.08
C THR A 123 -2.33 -20.52 -24.86
N VAL A 124 -2.47 -19.91 -26.04
CA VAL A 124 -3.64 -20.14 -26.91
C VAL A 124 -3.60 -21.54 -27.47
N THR A 125 -4.74 -22.20 -27.41
CA THR A 125 -4.95 -23.55 -28.00
C THR A 125 -5.74 -23.46 -29.30
N THR A 126 -6.76 -22.61 -29.33
CA THR A 126 -7.62 -22.43 -30.52
C THR A 126 -8.14 -21.00 -30.58
N VAL A 127 -8.20 -20.42 -31.79
CA VAL A 127 -8.98 -19.22 -32.08
C VAL A 127 -9.83 -19.49 -33.27
N THR A 128 -11.14 -19.26 -33.14
CA THR A 128 -12.10 -19.45 -34.23
C THR A 128 -12.97 -18.22 -34.34
N ASP A 129 -13.56 -18.03 -35.53
CA ASP A 129 -14.63 -17.05 -35.69
C ASP A 129 -15.96 -17.54 -35.09
N SER A 130 -17.01 -16.72 -35.20
CA SER A 130 -18.37 -17.07 -34.73
C SER A 130 -18.94 -18.30 -35.45
N GLY A 131 -18.49 -18.61 -36.67
CA GLY A 131 -18.85 -19.80 -37.48
C GLY A 131 -17.99 -21.02 -37.17
N SER A 132 -17.10 -20.98 -36.18
CA SER A 132 -16.15 -22.04 -35.81
C SER A 132 -15.05 -22.33 -36.86
N VAL A 133 -14.77 -21.38 -37.76
CA VAL A 133 -13.64 -21.44 -38.68
C VAL A 133 -12.37 -21.00 -37.94
N ALA A 134 -11.31 -21.80 -38.05
CA ALA A 134 -10.04 -21.51 -37.39
C ALA A 134 -9.38 -20.24 -37.97
N LEU A 135 -8.87 -19.40 -37.06
CA LEU A 135 -8.12 -18.19 -37.41
C LEU A 135 -6.62 -18.41 -37.19
N VAL A 136 -5.80 -17.77 -38.03
CA VAL A 136 -4.34 -17.94 -38.05
C VAL A 136 -3.64 -16.75 -37.38
N GLU A 137 -2.81 -17.02 -36.36
CA GLU A 137 -1.97 -16.00 -35.71
C GLU A 137 -1.01 -15.35 -36.73
N GLY A 138 -0.93 -14.03 -36.71
CA GLY A 138 -0.11 -13.22 -37.63
C GLY A 138 -0.80 -12.86 -38.96
N THR A 139 -1.90 -13.52 -39.32
CA THR A 139 -2.67 -13.22 -40.54
C THR A 139 -4.06 -12.68 -40.20
N ASP A 140 -4.80 -13.39 -39.37
CA ASP A 140 -6.18 -13.04 -39.00
C ASP A 140 -6.25 -12.29 -37.68
N TYR A 141 -5.30 -12.54 -36.80
CA TYR A 141 -5.19 -11.87 -35.51
C TYR A 141 -3.73 -11.83 -35.03
N LYS A 142 -3.46 -10.94 -34.06
CA LYS A 142 -2.22 -10.87 -33.29
C LYS A 142 -2.54 -10.97 -31.80
N ILE A 143 -1.70 -11.66 -31.03
CA ILE A 143 -1.90 -11.80 -29.57
C ILE A 143 -0.68 -11.37 -28.78
N ASP A 144 -0.93 -10.62 -27.73
CA ASP A 144 -0.01 -10.42 -26.61
C ASP A 144 -0.35 -11.43 -25.52
N LYS A 145 0.43 -12.51 -25.47
CA LYS A 145 0.18 -13.65 -24.58
C LYS A 145 0.38 -13.30 -23.10
N GLN A 146 1.23 -12.32 -22.82
CA GLN A 146 1.49 -11.88 -21.45
C GLN A 146 0.29 -11.15 -20.85
N TYR A 147 -0.31 -10.25 -21.62
CA TYR A 147 -1.45 -9.45 -21.18
C TYR A 147 -2.82 -10.06 -21.55
N GLY A 148 -2.85 -11.14 -22.34
CA GLY A 148 -4.11 -11.73 -22.82
C GLY A 148 -4.88 -10.79 -23.74
N ARG A 149 -4.20 -10.06 -24.63
CA ARG A 149 -4.80 -9.09 -25.52
C ARG A 149 -4.70 -9.57 -26.98
N ILE A 150 -5.83 -9.61 -27.67
CA ILE A 150 -5.93 -10.01 -29.07
C ILE A 150 -6.33 -8.79 -29.91
N GLU A 151 -5.60 -8.54 -30.97
CA GLU A 151 -5.88 -7.53 -31.98
C GLU A 151 -6.31 -8.22 -33.27
N ILE A 152 -7.41 -7.78 -33.85
CA ILE A 152 -8.01 -8.35 -35.08
C ILE A 152 -7.35 -7.73 -36.32
N LEU A 153 -6.86 -8.58 -37.21
CA LEU A 153 -6.25 -8.18 -38.50
C LEU A 153 -7.15 -8.47 -39.69
N LYS A 154 -8.15 -9.35 -39.56
CA LYS A 154 -9.04 -9.81 -40.59
C LYS A 154 -10.36 -9.06 -40.58
N ALA A 155 -10.78 -8.57 -41.74
CA ALA A 155 -12.10 -7.96 -41.91
C ALA A 155 -13.23 -9.00 -41.99
N GLY A 156 -14.46 -8.55 -41.64
CA GLY A 156 -15.68 -9.35 -41.79
C GLY A 156 -15.90 -10.41 -40.73
N LEU A 157 -15.20 -10.30 -39.58
CA LEU A 157 -15.51 -11.09 -38.40
C LEU A 157 -16.68 -10.44 -37.64
N THR A 158 -17.54 -11.26 -37.05
CA THR A 158 -18.67 -10.83 -36.22
C THR A 158 -18.49 -11.29 -34.74
N GLY A 159 -17.37 -11.92 -34.45
CA GLY A 159 -16.98 -12.40 -33.12
C GLY A 159 -15.89 -13.46 -33.21
N ILE A 160 -15.22 -13.67 -32.13
CA ILE A 160 -14.19 -14.73 -32.00
C ILE A 160 -14.45 -15.57 -30.73
N LYS A 161 -14.02 -16.83 -30.78
CA LYS A 161 -13.97 -17.75 -29.64
C LYS A 161 -12.53 -18.18 -29.43
N VAL A 162 -12.04 -18.01 -28.19
CA VAL A 162 -10.65 -18.26 -27.83
C VAL A 162 -10.56 -19.35 -26.80
N GLY A 163 -9.88 -20.44 -27.13
CA GLY A 163 -9.48 -21.48 -26.20
C GLY A 163 -8.03 -21.27 -25.76
N TYR A 164 -7.75 -21.34 -24.48
CA TYR A 164 -6.42 -21.13 -23.94
C TYR A 164 -6.21 -21.74 -22.57
N THR A 165 -4.95 -21.94 -22.20
CA THR A 165 -4.52 -22.19 -20.83
C THR A 165 -3.90 -20.91 -20.28
N TYR A 166 -3.96 -20.72 -18.96
CA TYR A 166 -3.39 -19.54 -18.29
C TYR A 166 -2.57 -19.93 -17.06
N GLY A 167 -1.56 -19.10 -16.78
CA GLY A 167 -0.67 -19.22 -15.63
C GLY A 167 -1.29 -18.71 -14.35
N GLU A 168 -0.59 -18.96 -13.24
CA GLU A 168 -0.94 -18.38 -11.94
C GLU A 168 -0.84 -16.83 -11.99
N ALA A 169 -1.77 -16.17 -11.33
CA ALA A 169 -1.78 -14.71 -11.20
C ALA A 169 -2.18 -14.29 -9.78
N THR A 170 -1.61 -13.19 -9.31
CA THR A 170 -2.02 -12.56 -8.06
C THR A 170 -2.91 -11.38 -8.36
N VAL A 171 -4.10 -11.38 -7.80
CA VAL A 171 -5.09 -10.31 -7.91
C VAL A 171 -5.20 -9.57 -6.59
N MET A 172 -4.99 -8.27 -6.61
CA MET A 172 -5.18 -7.40 -5.46
C MET A 172 -6.44 -6.58 -5.66
N LYS A 173 -7.31 -6.57 -4.64
CA LYS A 173 -8.56 -5.80 -4.63
C LYS A 173 -8.42 -4.71 -3.57
N PRO A 174 -8.15 -3.45 -3.94
CA PRO A 174 -8.05 -2.34 -3.00
C PRO A 174 -9.36 -2.11 -2.23
N MET A 175 -9.25 -1.54 -1.03
CA MET A 175 -10.36 -1.14 -0.15
C MET A 175 -11.27 -2.30 0.29
N THR A 176 -10.75 -3.52 0.37
CA THR A 176 -11.52 -4.72 0.75
C THR A 176 -10.93 -5.46 1.95
N ASP A 177 -9.82 -5.03 2.51
CA ASP A 177 -9.18 -5.66 3.66
C ASP A 177 -9.92 -5.35 4.97
N ASN A 178 -9.89 -6.30 5.91
CA ASN A 178 -10.51 -6.22 7.23
C ASN A 178 -9.48 -6.13 8.36
N VAL A 179 -8.25 -5.68 8.08
CA VAL A 179 -7.24 -5.49 9.14
C VAL A 179 -7.62 -4.29 10.00
N ASP A 180 -7.75 -4.52 11.31
CA ASP A 180 -8.17 -3.47 12.24
C ASP A 180 -7.07 -2.47 12.50
N PHE A 181 -5.84 -2.98 12.79
CA PHE A 181 -4.68 -2.20 13.18
C PHE A 181 -3.39 -2.83 12.67
N TYR A 182 -2.34 -2.03 12.70
CA TYR A 182 -0.96 -2.49 12.49
C TYR A 182 -0.10 -2.11 13.68
N GLU A 183 0.77 -3.03 14.12
CA GLU A 183 1.90 -2.65 14.94
C GLU A 183 3.03 -2.22 14.01
N LEU A 184 3.61 -1.06 14.26
CA LEU A 184 4.73 -0.51 13.50
C LEU A 184 5.98 -0.56 14.38
N ARG A 185 7.03 -1.21 13.88
CA ARG A 185 8.32 -1.28 14.55
C ARG A 185 9.43 -0.77 13.63
N ILE A 186 10.26 0.09 14.17
CA ILE A 186 11.42 0.65 13.49
C ILE A 186 12.67 0.23 14.23
N ASP A 187 13.57 -0.46 13.53
CA ASP A 187 14.92 -0.73 13.99
C ASP A 187 15.83 0.35 13.36
N GLY A 188 15.98 1.46 14.08
CA GLY A 188 16.64 2.68 13.64
C GLY A 188 18.06 2.81 14.12
N MET A 189 18.87 3.53 13.36
CA MET A 189 20.21 3.94 13.74
C MET A 189 20.45 5.40 13.39
N ASN A 190 21.20 6.11 14.23
CA ASN A 190 21.79 7.39 13.91
C ASN A 190 23.10 7.15 13.16
N THR A 191 23.30 7.78 11.99
CA THR A 191 24.50 7.62 11.18
C THR A 191 25.57 8.69 11.45
N VAL A 192 25.23 9.71 12.22
CA VAL A 192 26.12 10.81 12.62
C VAL A 192 26.18 10.95 14.15
N GLY A 193 27.01 11.81 14.65
CA GLY A 193 27.15 12.05 16.10
C GLY A 193 27.52 10.77 16.86
N GLN A 194 26.73 10.43 17.85
CA GLN A 194 26.98 9.27 18.74
C GLN A 194 26.67 7.92 18.12
N LYS A 195 26.02 7.88 16.95
CA LYS A 195 25.62 6.65 16.24
C LYS A 195 24.73 5.72 17.06
N ASP A 196 23.89 6.29 17.89
CA ASP A 196 22.95 5.55 18.74
C ASP A 196 21.98 4.72 17.90
N LYS A 197 21.61 3.57 18.44
CA LYS A 197 20.56 2.73 17.87
C LYS A 197 19.28 2.93 18.66
N GLN A 198 18.16 2.94 17.96
CA GLN A 198 16.85 3.15 18.56
C GLN A 198 15.86 2.12 18.01
N ILE A 199 15.01 1.62 18.89
CA ILE A 199 13.84 0.85 18.51
C ILE A 199 12.63 1.71 18.84
N VAL A 200 11.83 2.01 17.80
CA VAL A 200 10.56 2.70 18.00
C VAL A 200 9.44 1.72 17.69
N THR A 201 8.48 1.59 18.61
CA THR A 201 7.35 0.68 18.45
C THR A 201 6.05 1.43 18.71
N ALA A 202 5.21 1.54 17.68
CA ALA A 202 3.82 1.96 17.79
C ALA A 202 2.93 0.71 17.78
N TYR A 203 2.20 0.50 18.87
CA TYR A 203 1.55 -0.77 19.16
C TYR A 203 0.24 -1.00 18.39
N ARG A 204 -0.49 0.07 18.17
CA ARG A 204 -1.79 0.04 17.49
C ARG A 204 -1.91 1.26 16.58
N VAL A 205 -1.65 1.08 15.31
CA VAL A 205 -1.78 2.14 14.30
C VAL A 205 -2.97 1.81 13.42
N LYS A 206 -3.96 2.70 13.39
CA LYS A 206 -5.04 2.63 12.41
C LYS A 206 -4.56 3.33 11.16
N LEU A 207 -4.36 2.58 10.10
CA LEU A 207 -3.94 3.13 8.82
C LEU A 207 -5.14 3.72 8.07
N ASN A 208 -4.88 4.81 7.36
CA ASN A 208 -5.74 5.30 6.29
C ASN A 208 -5.32 4.63 4.98
N PRO A 209 -6.22 4.41 4.03
CA PRO A 209 -5.82 3.99 2.69
C PRO A 209 -4.94 5.07 2.07
N SER A 210 -3.99 4.67 1.23
CA SER A 210 -3.17 5.62 0.47
C SER A 210 -4.04 6.44 -0.47
N ASP A 211 -3.82 7.75 -0.51
CA ASP A 211 -4.62 8.68 -1.33
C ASP A 211 -4.40 8.46 -2.82
N ALA A 212 -3.21 7.99 -3.22
CA ALA A 212 -2.86 7.77 -4.61
C ALA A 212 -2.04 6.48 -4.81
N TYR A 213 -2.22 5.89 -5.98
CA TYR A 213 -1.42 4.77 -6.47
C TYR A 213 -0.96 5.09 -7.88
N ASP A 214 0.23 5.70 -7.99
CA ASP A 214 0.80 6.14 -9.27
C ASP A 214 1.31 4.94 -10.08
N LEU A 215 0.83 4.81 -11.30
CA LEU A 215 1.20 3.72 -12.21
C LEU A 215 2.18 4.15 -13.29
N ILE A 216 2.16 5.43 -13.66
CA ILE A 216 3.02 6.03 -14.69
C ILE A 216 3.69 7.26 -14.11
N ASN A 217 5.01 7.25 -14.04
CA ASN A 217 5.84 8.35 -13.54
C ASN A 217 7.26 8.22 -14.08
N ASP A 218 7.99 9.33 -14.12
CA ASP A 218 9.37 9.40 -14.61
C ASP A 218 10.40 9.10 -13.50
N ASP A 219 10.02 9.26 -12.22
CA ASP A 219 10.86 9.00 -11.05
C ASP A 219 10.44 7.71 -10.33
N PHE A 220 11.17 7.32 -9.30
CA PHE A 220 10.78 6.22 -8.42
C PHE A 220 9.41 6.51 -7.80
N ALA A 221 8.46 5.59 -8.01
CA ALA A 221 7.13 5.73 -7.44
C ALA A 221 7.20 5.70 -5.90
N GLU A 222 6.63 6.72 -5.28
CA GLU A 222 6.43 6.78 -3.84
C GLU A 222 4.98 6.42 -3.49
N MET A 223 4.80 5.78 -2.37
CA MET A 223 3.49 5.50 -1.81
C MET A 223 3.47 5.97 -0.36
N GLN A 224 2.57 6.88 -0.06
CA GLN A 224 2.40 7.43 1.28
C GLN A 224 1.37 6.60 2.05
N ILE A 225 1.74 6.21 3.25
CA ILE A 225 0.88 5.52 4.21
C ILE A 225 0.74 6.42 5.42
N GLU A 226 -0.47 6.81 5.73
CA GLU A 226 -0.79 7.60 6.89
C GLU A 226 -1.63 6.80 7.88
N GLY A 227 -1.57 7.19 9.16
CA GLY A 227 -2.37 6.56 10.17
C GLY A 227 -2.32 7.28 11.51
N THR A 228 -3.17 6.85 12.41
CA THR A 228 -3.20 7.35 13.79
C THR A 228 -2.71 6.27 14.73
N ALA A 229 -1.69 6.59 15.52
CA ALA A 229 -1.25 5.72 16.62
C ALA A 229 -2.21 5.87 17.80
N LEU A 230 -2.84 4.77 18.18
CA LEU A 230 -3.82 4.71 19.24
C LEU A 230 -3.14 4.34 20.56
N PHE A 231 -3.72 4.83 21.65
CA PHE A 231 -3.29 4.48 23.00
C PHE A 231 -3.48 2.97 23.27
N ASP A 232 -2.44 2.33 23.79
CA ASP A 232 -2.45 0.94 24.23
C ASP A 232 -2.46 0.93 25.77
N GLU A 233 -3.56 0.45 26.36
CA GLU A 233 -3.76 0.44 27.82
C GLU A 233 -2.73 -0.43 28.54
N ALA A 234 -2.33 -1.55 27.95
CA ALA A 234 -1.38 -2.47 28.57
C ALA A 234 0.02 -1.87 28.71
N ARG A 235 0.36 -0.90 27.84
CA ARG A 235 1.67 -0.23 27.79
C ARG A 235 1.61 1.23 28.25
N ASN A 236 0.39 1.74 28.47
CA ASN A 236 0.13 3.13 28.86
C ASN A 236 0.77 4.16 27.89
N ALA A 237 0.84 3.84 26.61
CA ALA A 237 1.45 4.68 25.58
C ALA A 237 0.88 4.37 24.19
N ALA A 238 0.92 5.33 23.26
CA ALA A 238 0.62 5.09 21.85
C ALA A 238 1.84 4.49 21.13
N TYR A 239 3.03 4.89 21.52
CA TYR A 239 4.29 4.33 21.02
C TYR A 239 5.41 4.50 22.05
N GLU A 240 6.49 3.77 21.89
CA GLU A 240 7.66 3.74 22.76
C GLU A 240 8.93 3.96 21.94
N ILE A 241 9.88 4.71 22.48
CA ILE A 241 11.24 4.86 21.94
C ILE A 241 12.21 4.22 22.93
N LYS A 242 12.96 3.23 22.47
CA LYS A 242 14.00 2.57 23.22
C LYS A 242 15.36 2.85 22.59
N THR A 243 16.24 3.53 23.31
CA THR A 243 17.65 3.73 22.92
C THR A 243 18.50 2.56 23.42
N ILE A 244 19.42 2.03 22.61
CA ILE A 244 20.29 0.89 22.87
C ILE A 244 21.74 1.19 22.45
#